data_7f68103f0917dff38e4b330a7cf59957
#
_entry.id   7f68103f0917dff38e4b330a7cf59957
#
_cell.length_a   1.000
_cell.length_b   1.000
_cell.length_c   1.000
_cell.angle_alpha   90.00
_cell.angle_beta   90.00
_cell.angle_gamma   90.00
#
_symmetry.space_group_name_H-M   'P 1'
#
loop_
_entity.id
_entity.type
_entity.pdbx_description
1 polymer ?
#
loop_
_entity_poly.entity_id
_entity_poly.type
_entity_poly.pdbx_seq_one_letter_code
_entity_poly.pdbx_strand_id
1 'polypeptide(L)'
;MNDQAFTFQTLHPDTIMDALFEQGIRVDSGLTPLNSYENRVYQFQDEDRQRFVVKFYRPERWTAEQIQEEHQFAHDLLDDDVPVAAPIKFNNQTLLTHEGFYYAVFPSLGGRQFEADNIDQMEWVARYLGRIHQTGRKTAFTARPTIGIQEYLIEPRQVFETSALIPTGLKADFLSATDKLIAAVKTCWRDDISVLRLHGDCHAGNILWRDGPLFVDLDDARMGPAVQDLWMLLNGDKAEQRMQLETIIEAYEEFSPFNSDEIALIEPLRAMRFVYYLAWLIRRWDDPAFPRNFPWLTGEDYWRSQISTFTEQVKVLQEPPLQLTPMY
;
A
#
# COMPACT_ATOMS: atom_id res chain seq x y z
N MET A 1 -4.42 7.03 -35.73
CA MET A 1 -3.25 7.22 -34.83
C MET A 1 -3.38 6.14 -33.80
N ASN A 2 -2.39 5.25 -33.72
CA ASN A 2 -2.39 4.22 -32.67
C ASN A 2 -2.28 4.94 -31.31
N ASP A 3 -3.34 4.95 -30.53
CA ASP A 3 -3.31 5.26 -29.10
C ASP A 3 -2.57 4.11 -28.40
N GLN A 4 -1.25 4.09 -28.54
CA GLN A 4 -0.42 3.22 -27.72
C GLN A 4 -0.42 3.86 -26.34
N ALA A 5 -1.04 3.20 -25.36
CA ALA A 5 -1.05 3.66 -23.98
C ALA A 5 0.38 3.99 -23.54
N PHE A 6 0.58 5.16 -22.92
CA PHE A 6 1.87 5.57 -22.39
C PHE A 6 2.26 4.64 -21.24
N THR A 7 3.37 3.92 -21.36
CA THR A 7 3.80 2.88 -20.42
C THR A 7 5.29 3.02 -20.11
N PHE A 8 5.78 2.24 -19.16
CA PHE A 8 7.21 2.17 -18.83
C PHE A 8 8.11 1.58 -19.93
N GLN A 9 7.57 1.16 -21.06
CA GLN A 9 8.39 0.62 -22.16
C GLN A 9 9.34 1.65 -22.76
N THR A 10 9.01 2.94 -22.65
CA THR A 10 9.85 4.06 -23.11
C THR A 10 10.78 4.61 -22.03
N LEU A 11 10.67 4.14 -20.77
CA LEU A 11 11.55 4.58 -19.70
C LEU A 11 12.89 3.81 -19.77
N HIS A 12 13.86 4.40 -20.46
CA HIS A 12 15.20 3.84 -20.58
C HIS A 12 16.16 4.41 -19.52
N PRO A 13 17.29 3.73 -19.23
CA PRO A 13 18.29 4.25 -18.30
C PRO A 13 18.77 5.67 -18.65
N ASP A 14 18.94 5.99 -19.92
CA ASP A 14 19.37 7.31 -20.38
C ASP A 14 18.30 8.38 -20.03
N THR A 15 17.01 8.09 -20.24
CA THR A 15 15.89 8.95 -19.83
C THR A 15 15.93 9.26 -18.32
N ILE A 16 16.24 8.24 -17.50
CA ILE A 16 16.38 8.42 -16.05
C ILE A 16 17.58 9.31 -15.71
N MET A 17 18.71 9.10 -16.38
CA MET A 17 19.92 9.88 -16.17
C MET A 17 19.71 11.34 -16.57
N ASP A 18 19.06 11.59 -17.70
CA ASP A 18 18.75 12.93 -18.20
C ASP A 18 17.78 13.65 -17.24
N ALA A 19 16.75 12.97 -16.74
CA ALA A 19 15.81 13.50 -15.77
C ALA A 19 16.52 13.96 -14.47
N LEU A 20 17.48 13.18 -13.97
CA LEU A 20 18.25 13.49 -12.79
C LEU A 20 19.25 14.64 -13.06
N PHE A 21 19.88 14.64 -14.23
CA PHE A 21 20.82 15.70 -14.63
C PHE A 21 20.14 17.06 -14.73
N GLU A 22 18.90 17.15 -15.24
CA GLU A 22 18.10 18.37 -15.26
C GLU A 22 17.89 19.00 -13.87
N GLN A 23 17.88 18.15 -12.82
CA GLN A 23 17.79 18.63 -11.43
C GLN A 23 19.17 18.94 -10.80
N GLY A 24 20.23 18.89 -11.59
CA GLY A 24 21.59 19.13 -11.13
C GLY A 24 22.22 17.94 -10.40
N ILE A 25 21.62 16.76 -10.47
CA ILE A 25 22.15 15.54 -9.87
C ILE A 25 23.04 14.82 -10.90
N ARG A 26 24.31 14.66 -10.58
CA ARG A 26 25.27 13.89 -11.40
C ARG A 26 25.43 12.53 -10.80
N VAL A 27 24.88 11.53 -11.47
CA VAL A 27 24.94 10.13 -11.04
C VAL A 27 26.35 9.59 -11.29
N ASP A 28 27.03 9.09 -10.25
CA ASP A 28 28.38 8.49 -10.29
C ASP A 28 28.36 6.95 -10.13
N SER A 29 27.19 6.38 -9.91
CA SER A 29 26.99 4.92 -9.82
C SER A 29 26.11 4.40 -10.94
N GLY A 30 25.97 3.04 -11.03
CA GLY A 30 24.86 2.46 -11.80
C GLY A 30 23.51 2.73 -11.10
N LEU A 31 22.44 2.66 -11.89
CA LEU A 31 21.06 2.64 -11.40
C LEU A 31 20.72 1.23 -10.91
N THR A 32 20.56 1.06 -9.61
CA THR A 32 20.18 -0.24 -9.01
C THR A 32 18.68 -0.31 -8.84
N PRO A 33 17.96 -1.18 -9.57
CA PRO A 33 16.52 -1.32 -9.39
C PRO A 33 16.20 -1.81 -7.99
N LEU A 34 15.22 -1.19 -7.35
CA LEU A 34 14.64 -1.65 -6.10
C LEU A 34 13.39 -2.50 -6.39
N ASN A 35 13.03 -3.33 -5.42
CA ASN A 35 11.88 -4.21 -5.54
C ASN A 35 10.57 -3.42 -5.48
N SER A 36 10.08 -3.00 -6.64
CA SER A 36 8.80 -2.30 -6.81
C SER A 36 8.15 -2.77 -8.10
N TYR A 37 6.90 -3.21 -8.01
CA TYR A 37 6.15 -3.71 -9.16
C TYR A 37 5.25 -2.63 -9.79
N GLU A 38 4.69 -1.76 -8.96
CA GLU A 38 3.79 -0.70 -9.44
C GLU A 38 4.55 0.41 -10.13
N ASN A 39 5.59 0.93 -9.50
CA ASN A 39 6.42 2.01 -10.01
C ASN A 39 7.77 1.49 -10.52
N ARG A 40 8.57 2.37 -11.10
CA ARG A 40 9.98 2.07 -11.38
C ARG A 40 10.84 2.84 -10.39
N VAL A 41 11.52 2.11 -9.54
CA VAL A 41 12.28 2.66 -8.40
C VAL A 41 13.73 2.23 -8.51
N TYR A 42 14.64 3.19 -8.47
CA TYR A 42 16.06 2.95 -8.58
C TYR A 42 16.83 3.66 -7.47
N GLN A 43 17.77 2.97 -6.89
CA GLN A 43 18.78 3.55 -6.01
C GLN A 43 20.02 3.92 -6.81
N PHE A 44 20.62 5.05 -6.49
CA PHE A 44 21.86 5.50 -7.10
C PHE A 44 22.69 6.35 -6.11
N GLN A 45 23.92 6.68 -6.49
CA GLN A 45 24.84 7.54 -5.76
C GLN A 45 25.29 8.65 -6.69
N ASP A 46 25.36 9.87 -6.17
CA ASP A 46 25.89 11.03 -6.90
C ASP A 46 27.43 11.15 -6.78
N GLU A 47 28.00 12.17 -7.40
CA GLU A 47 29.46 12.46 -7.38
C GLU A 47 29.97 12.80 -5.97
N ASP A 48 29.11 13.28 -5.06
CA ASP A 48 29.42 13.54 -3.65
C ASP A 48 29.23 12.30 -2.75
N ARG A 49 28.96 11.13 -3.35
CA ARG A 49 28.69 9.86 -2.69
C ARG A 49 27.45 9.85 -1.81
N GLN A 50 26.53 10.80 -2.05
CA GLN A 50 25.22 10.75 -1.42
C GLN A 50 24.33 9.73 -2.13
N ARG A 51 23.54 9.00 -1.35
CA ARG A 51 22.65 7.97 -1.87
C ARG A 51 21.22 8.48 -1.95
N PHE A 52 20.61 8.24 -3.10
CA PHE A 52 19.25 8.65 -3.42
C PHE A 52 18.44 7.48 -3.94
N VAL A 53 17.13 7.66 -3.92
CA VAL A 53 16.16 6.81 -4.60
C VAL A 53 15.35 7.69 -5.55
N VAL A 54 15.25 7.31 -6.82
CA VAL A 54 14.32 7.93 -7.77
C VAL A 54 13.15 6.99 -8.01
N LYS A 55 11.93 7.52 -7.91
CA LYS A 55 10.67 6.82 -8.16
C LYS A 55 9.97 7.46 -9.35
N PHE A 56 9.83 6.68 -10.44
CA PHE A 56 8.99 7.03 -11.57
C PHE A 56 7.61 6.42 -11.35
N TYR A 57 6.60 7.25 -11.29
CA TYR A 57 5.22 6.85 -11.07
C TYR A 57 4.65 6.16 -12.29
N ARG A 58 3.87 5.11 -12.07
CA ARG A 58 3.19 4.44 -13.18
C ARG A 58 2.25 5.42 -13.88
N PRO A 59 2.38 5.56 -15.22
CA PRO A 59 1.46 6.39 -16.00
C PRO A 59 0.00 6.01 -15.73
N GLU A 60 -0.86 7.02 -15.67
CA GLU A 60 -2.32 6.89 -15.51
C GLU A 60 -2.82 6.25 -14.20
N ARG A 61 -1.93 5.90 -13.25
CA ARG A 61 -2.36 5.40 -11.95
C ARG A 61 -2.87 6.53 -11.05
N TRP A 62 -2.07 7.58 -10.91
CA TRP A 62 -2.38 8.74 -10.09
C TRP A 62 -2.28 10.02 -10.90
N THR A 63 -3.15 10.98 -10.62
CA THR A 63 -3.02 12.34 -11.15
C THR A 63 -1.89 13.09 -10.45
N ALA A 64 -1.42 14.19 -11.06
CA ALA A 64 -0.40 15.05 -10.43
C ALA A 64 -0.85 15.54 -9.04
N GLU A 65 -2.12 15.91 -8.90
CA GLU A 65 -2.70 16.37 -7.63
C GLU A 65 -2.67 15.27 -6.56
N GLN A 66 -3.03 14.05 -6.93
CA GLN A 66 -2.98 12.91 -6.02
C GLN A 66 -1.56 12.59 -5.54
N ILE A 67 -0.56 12.69 -6.43
CA ILE A 67 0.85 12.50 -6.05
C ILE A 67 1.32 13.65 -5.17
N GLN A 68 0.93 14.88 -5.46
CA GLN A 68 1.29 16.03 -4.63
C GLN A 68 0.68 15.95 -3.24
N GLU A 69 -0.54 15.42 -3.08
CA GLU A 69 -1.14 15.15 -1.76
C GLU A 69 -0.35 14.10 -0.97
N GLU A 70 0.15 13.02 -1.62
CA GLU A 70 1.08 12.06 -0.99
C GLU A 70 2.34 12.76 -0.50
N HIS A 71 2.98 13.57 -1.37
CA HIS A 71 4.18 14.27 -1.04
C HIS A 71 3.99 15.26 0.13
N GLN A 72 2.87 15.99 0.12
CA GLN A 72 2.54 16.90 1.20
C GLN A 72 2.32 16.15 2.51
N PHE A 73 1.63 15.01 2.47
CA PHE A 73 1.45 14.18 3.67
C PHE A 73 2.78 13.66 4.22
N ALA A 74 3.69 13.22 3.34
CA ALA A 74 5.04 12.82 3.76
C ALA A 74 5.79 13.97 4.45
N HIS A 75 5.67 15.19 3.94
CA HIS A 75 6.27 16.38 4.57
C HIS A 75 5.59 16.75 5.89
N ASP A 76 4.25 16.70 5.96
CA ASP A 76 3.51 16.92 7.21
C ASP A 76 3.97 15.94 8.31
N LEU A 77 4.24 14.68 7.93
CA LEU A 77 4.76 13.67 8.83
C LEU A 77 6.18 13.98 9.32
N LEU A 78 7.07 14.42 8.42
CA LEU A 78 8.43 14.86 8.80
C LEU A 78 8.40 16.06 9.75
N ASP A 79 7.53 17.03 9.48
CA ASP A 79 7.37 18.23 10.31
C ASP A 79 6.86 17.89 11.72
N ASP A 80 6.15 16.76 11.85
CA ASP A 80 5.71 16.19 13.12
C ASP A 80 6.70 15.14 13.69
N ASP A 81 7.96 15.13 13.25
CA ASP A 81 9.03 14.20 13.66
C ASP A 81 8.68 12.70 13.48
N VAL A 82 7.88 12.36 12.47
CA VAL A 82 7.65 10.96 12.10
C VAL A 82 8.75 10.52 11.12
N PRO A 83 9.44 9.41 11.37
CA PRO A 83 10.49 8.90 10.48
C PRO A 83 9.88 8.29 9.21
N VAL A 84 9.78 9.08 8.16
CA VAL A 84 9.22 8.70 6.85
C VAL A 84 10.15 9.13 5.73
N ALA A 85 10.16 8.37 4.63
CA ALA A 85 10.84 8.79 3.42
C ALA A 85 9.98 9.82 2.67
N ALA A 86 10.35 11.09 2.75
CA ALA A 86 9.69 12.17 2.01
C ALA A 86 10.52 12.63 0.80
N PRO A 87 9.87 13.05 -0.30
CA PRO A 87 10.58 13.49 -1.50
C PRO A 87 11.35 14.81 -1.30
N ILE A 88 12.50 14.90 -1.95
CA ILE A 88 13.36 16.10 -1.94
C ILE A 88 12.71 17.19 -2.78
N LYS A 89 12.83 18.44 -2.33
CA LYS A 89 12.34 19.61 -3.07
C LYS A 89 13.42 20.17 -4.01
N PHE A 90 13.10 20.26 -5.29
CA PHE A 90 13.87 20.96 -6.31
C PHE A 90 13.09 22.21 -6.73
N ASN A 91 13.65 23.39 -6.51
CA ASN A 91 12.95 24.67 -6.75
C ASN A 91 11.53 24.74 -6.15
N ASN A 92 11.38 24.27 -4.92
CA ASN A 92 10.12 24.14 -4.19
C ASN A 92 9.11 23.11 -4.75
N GLN A 93 9.51 22.29 -5.72
CA GLN A 93 8.69 21.21 -6.27
C GLN A 93 9.22 19.85 -5.84
N THR A 94 8.32 18.95 -5.48
CA THR A 94 8.63 17.56 -5.14
C THR A 94 8.25 16.61 -6.26
N LEU A 95 7.22 16.97 -7.03
CA LEU A 95 6.80 16.24 -8.21
C LEU A 95 7.45 16.86 -9.45
N LEU A 96 8.23 16.06 -10.14
CA LEU A 96 9.00 16.44 -11.32
C LEU A 96 8.45 15.72 -12.56
N THR A 97 8.73 16.25 -13.73
CA THR A 97 8.32 15.66 -15.01
C THR A 97 9.49 15.61 -15.97
N HIS A 98 9.62 14.48 -16.68
CA HIS A 98 10.58 14.33 -17.76
C HIS A 98 10.00 13.37 -18.81
N GLU A 99 10.00 13.75 -20.08
CA GLU A 99 9.43 12.97 -21.20
C GLU A 99 8.02 12.41 -20.96
N GLY A 100 7.18 13.15 -20.21
CA GLY A 100 5.81 12.76 -19.86
C GLY A 100 5.69 11.88 -18.61
N PHE A 101 6.79 11.40 -18.05
CA PHE A 101 6.78 10.68 -16.77
C PHE A 101 6.76 11.64 -15.59
N TYR A 102 5.93 11.32 -14.59
CA TYR A 102 6.05 11.89 -13.25
C TYR A 102 7.13 11.14 -12.46
N TYR A 103 7.97 11.86 -11.75
CA TYR A 103 8.96 11.26 -10.87
C TYR A 103 9.25 12.12 -9.64
N ALA A 104 9.82 11.48 -8.63
CA ALA A 104 10.31 12.15 -7.43
C ALA A 104 11.64 11.53 -6.98
N VAL A 105 12.44 12.32 -6.31
CA VAL A 105 13.72 11.88 -5.73
C VAL A 105 13.62 11.89 -4.22
N PHE A 106 14.07 10.83 -3.59
CA PHE A 106 14.05 10.63 -2.15
C PHE A 106 15.47 10.44 -1.62
N PRO A 107 15.74 10.79 -0.34
CA PRO A 107 16.97 10.33 0.30
C PRO A 107 16.94 8.78 0.40
N SER A 108 18.07 8.14 0.16
CA SER A 108 18.18 6.71 0.39
C SER A 108 18.37 6.45 1.88
N LEU A 109 17.30 6.05 2.54
CA LEU A 109 17.31 5.72 3.96
C LEU A 109 17.60 4.23 4.11
N GLY A 110 18.72 3.90 4.75
CA GLY A 110 19.08 2.50 4.99
C GLY A 110 18.38 1.94 6.22
N GLY A 111 18.16 0.63 6.23
CA GLY A 111 17.60 -0.10 7.35
C GLY A 111 17.49 -1.57 7.03
N ARG A 112 17.38 -2.43 8.06
CA ARG A 112 16.95 -3.82 7.90
C ARG A 112 15.42 -3.88 7.87
N GLN A 113 14.86 -4.98 7.46
CA GLN A 113 13.42 -5.18 7.52
C GLN A 113 12.94 -5.22 8.98
N PHE A 114 11.77 -4.65 9.24
CA PHE A 114 11.04 -4.77 10.51
C PHE A 114 10.68 -6.24 10.79
N GLU A 115 10.86 -6.67 12.03
CA GLU A 115 10.56 -8.03 12.49
C GLU A 115 9.17 -8.02 13.17
N ALA A 116 8.14 -8.46 12.43
CA ALA A 116 6.75 -8.40 12.88
C ALA A 116 6.42 -9.32 14.09
N ASP A 117 7.27 -10.28 14.40
CA ASP A 117 7.19 -11.16 15.56
C ASP A 117 7.94 -10.60 16.79
N ASN A 118 8.65 -9.50 16.64
CA ASN A 118 9.35 -8.81 17.74
C ASN A 118 8.41 -7.79 18.39
N ILE A 119 7.94 -8.11 19.58
CA ILE A 119 6.97 -7.29 20.33
C ILE A 119 7.52 -5.89 20.65
N ASP A 120 8.79 -5.75 21.03
CA ASP A 120 9.39 -4.45 21.33
C ASP A 120 9.40 -3.56 20.05
N GLN A 121 9.72 -4.14 18.89
CA GLN A 121 9.66 -3.41 17.63
C GLN A 121 8.21 -3.06 17.26
N MET A 122 7.26 -3.95 17.50
CA MET A 122 5.84 -3.73 17.24
C MET A 122 5.30 -2.56 18.07
N GLU A 123 5.64 -2.45 19.34
CA GLU A 123 5.28 -1.29 20.17
C GLU A 123 5.82 0.03 19.60
N TRP A 124 7.09 0.04 19.18
CA TRP A 124 7.67 1.22 18.56
C TRP A 124 6.94 1.62 17.27
N VAL A 125 6.65 0.65 16.40
CA VAL A 125 5.88 0.87 15.18
C VAL A 125 4.50 1.43 15.51
N ALA A 126 3.81 0.84 16.50
CA ALA A 126 2.47 1.26 16.93
C ALA A 126 2.45 2.70 17.46
N ARG A 127 3.43 3.11 18.26
CA ARG A 127 3.58 4.51 18.71
C ARG A 127 3.68 5.47 17.53
N TYR A 128 4.50 5.14 16.55
CA TYR A 128 4.62 5.97 15.35
C TYR A 128 3.39 5.93 14.45
N LEU A 129 2.65 4.82 14.39
CA LEU A 129 1.34 4.79 13.73
C LEU A 129 0.34 5.72 14.43
N GLY A 130 0.36 5.77 15.77
CA GLY A 130 -0.40 6.76 16.53
C GLY A 130 -0.04 8.20 16.11
N ARG A 131 1.23 8.53 15.92
CA ARG A 131 1.70 9.85 15.45
C ARG A 131 1.32 10.11 13.99
N ILE A 132 1.49 9.11 13.11
CA ILE A 132 1.05 9.22 11.70
C ILE A 132 -0.44 9.57 11.64
N HIS A 133 -1.26 8.89 12.40
CA HIS A 133 -2.70 9.11 12.43
C HIS A 133 -3.09 10.41 13.15
N GLN A 134 -2.34 10.85 14.15
CA GLN A 134 -2.51 12.18 14.73
C GLN A 134 -2.31 13.28 13.68
N THR A 135 -1.25 13.18 12.87
CA THR A 135 -1.03 14.06 11.72
C THR A 135 -2.10 13.87 10.64
N GLY A 136 -2.48 12.63 10.38
CA GLY A 136 -3.52 12.27 9.41
C GLY A 136 -4.88 12.91 9.68
N ARG A 137 -5.21 13.17 10.96
CA ARG A 137 -6.46 13.84 11.37
C ARG A 137 -6.47 15.36 11.19
N LYS A 138 -5.31 16.00 11.02
CA LYS A 138 -5.21 17.47 10.91
C LYS A 138 -5.88 18.00 9.64
N THR A 139 -5.77 17.28 8.54
CA THR A 139 -6.36 17.63 7.24
C THR A 139 -6.81 16.37 6.52
N ALA A 140 -7.67 16.51 5.53
CA ALA A 140 -8.12 15.40 4.69
C ALA A 140 -7.46 15.48 3.31
N PHE A 141 -7.29 14.34 2.64
CA PHE A 141 -7.07 14.33 1.20
C PHE A 141 -8.33 14.78 0.46
N THR A 142 -8.16 15.48 -0.63
CA THR A 142 -9.24 15.97 -1.48
C THR A 142 -9.27 15.28 -2.84
N ALA A 143 -8.10 14.92 -3.37
CA ALA A 143 -7.95 14.23 -4.64
C ALA A 143 -7.74 12.71 -4.45
N ARG A 144 -7.08 12.28 -3.38
CA ARG A 144 -6.87 10.85 -3.09
C ARG A 144 -8.15 10.18 -2.60
N PRO A 145 -8.38 8.91 -3.00
CA PRO A 145 -9.62 8.20 -2.69
C PRO A 145 -9.76 7.85 -1.20
N THR A 146 -10.98 7.47 -0.84
CA THR A 146 -11.30 6.85 0.45
C THR A 146 -11.50 5.35 0.25
N ILE A 147 -10.99 4.54 1.18
CA ILE A 147 -11.23 3.09 1.19
C ILE A 147 -12.74 2.83 1.21
N GLY A 148 -13.22 2.03 0.27
CA GLY A 148 -14.64 1.74 0.16
C GLY A 148 -14.96 0.55 -0.74
N ILE A 149 -16.20 0.09 -0.64
CA ILE A 149 -16.70 -1.10 -1.35
C ILE A 149 -16.58 -0.94 -2.87
N GLN A 150 -16.81 0.26 -3.39
CA GLN A 150 -16.79 0.51 -4.84
C GLN A 150 -15.42 0.18 -5.43
N GLU A 151 -14.37 0.81 -4.92
CA GLU A 151 -13.00 0.67 -5.41
C GLU A 151 -12.41 -0.72 -5.14
N TYR A 152 -12.68 -1.28 -3.95
CA TYR A 152 -12.03 -2.51 -3.50
C TYR A 152 -12.75 -3.78 -3.89
N LEU A 153 -14.05 -3.73 -4.22
CA LEU A 153 -14.85 -4.92 -4.51
C LEU A 153 -15.60 -4.84 -5.84
N ILE A 154 -16.32 -3.75 -6.10
CA ILE A 154 -17.21 -3.69 -7.29
C ILE A 154 -16.41 -3.54 -8.58
N GLU A 155 -15.48 -2.60 -8.62
CA GLU A 155 -14.60 -2.42 -9.79
C GLU A 155 -13.68 -3.64 -10.03
N PRO A 156 -13.02 -4.22 -9.02
CA PRO A 156 -12.31 -5.49 -9.16
C PRO A 156 -13.18 -6.63 -9.72
N ARG A 157 -14.42 -6.75 -9.26
CA ARG A 157 -15.35 -7.77 -9.75
C ARG A 157 -15.60 -7.65 -11.26
N GLN A 158 -15.70 -6.43 -11.78
CA GLN A 158 -15.84 -6.16 -13.22
C GLN A 158 -14.57 -6.57 -13.99
N VAL A 159 -13.39 -6.34 -13.44
CA VAL A 159 -12.12 -6.80 -14.02
C VAL A 159 -12.10 -8.32 -14.14
N PHE A 160 -12.56 -9.04 -13.12
CA PHE A 160 -12.62 -10.51 -13.16
C PHE A 160 -13.55 -11.02 -14.25
N GLU A 161 -14.67 -10.34 -14.47
CA GLU A 161 -15.66 -10.74 -15.48
C GLU A 161 -15.09 -10.75 -16.91
N THR A 162 -14.24 -9.77 -17.22
CA THR A 162 -13.63 -9.62 -18.54
C THR A 162 -12.29 -10.31 -18.70
N SER A 163 -11.63 -10.70 -17.60
CA SER A 163 -10.28 -11.27 -17.63
C SER A 163 -10.22 -12.63 -18.34
N ALA A 164 -9.23 -12.76 -19.24
CA ALA A 164 -8.87 -14.02 -19.87
C ALA A 164 -7.89 -14.86 -19.01
N LEU A 165 -7.34 -14.31 -17.93
CA LEU A 165 -6.39 -15.01 -17.06
C LEU A 165 -7.08 -16.06 -16.15
N ILE A 166 -8.38 -15.87 -15.91
CA ILE A 166 -9.15 -16.85 -15.13
C ILE A 166 -9.52 -18.02 -16.04
N PRO A 167 -9.12 -19.27 -15.71
CA PRO A 167 -9.42 -20.43 -16.52
C PRO A 167 -10.94 -20.58 -16.77
N THR A 168 -11.34 -20.83 -18.00
CA THR A 168 -12.74 -20.86 -18.41
C THR A 168 -13.55 -21.85 -17.57
N GLY A 169 -12.98 -23.02 -17.21
CA GLY A 169 -13.63 -24.03 -16.40
C GLY A 169 -13.84 -23.65 -14.93
N LEU A 170 -13.14 -22.64 -14.43
CA LEU A 170 -13.22 -22.16 -13.04
C LEU A 170 -13.89 -20.77 -12.92
N LYS A 171 -14.08 -20.07 -14.03
CA LYS A 171 -14.52 -18.69 -14.02
C LYS A 171 -15.89 -18.49 -13.35
N ALA A 172 -16.84 -19.35 -13.63
CA ALA A 172 -18.18 -19.28 -13.03
C ALA A 172 -18.13 -19.47 -11.51
N ASP A 173 -17.36 -20.45 -11.04
CA ASP A 173 -17.22 -20.75 -9.60
C ASP A 173 -16.48 -19.62 -8.89
N PHE A 174 -15.41 -19.09 -9.50
CA PHE A 174 -14.65 -17.96 -8.95
C PHE A 174 -15.52 -16.70 -8.83
N LEU A 175 -16.28 -16.35 -9.87
CA LEU A 175 -17.19 -15.21 -9.85
C LEU A 175 -18.29 -15.39 -8.80
N SER A 176 -18.84 -16.60 -8.65
CA SER A 176 -19.83 -16.93 -7.61
C SER A 176 -19.23 -16.78 -6.20
N ALA A 177 -18.00 -17.26 -5.98
CA ALA A 177 -17.32 -17.09 -4.70
C ALA A 177 -17.05 -15.61 -4.39
N THR A 178 -16.62 -14.83 -5.41
CA THR A 178 -16.43 -13.38 -5.30
C THR A 178 -17.73 -12.66 -4.93
N ASP A 179 -18.84 -12.98 -5.60
CA ASP A 179 -20.14 -12.34 -5.34
C ASP A 179 -20.64 -12.64 -3.91
N LYS A 180 -20.41 -13.86 -3.41
CA LYS A 180 -20.72 -14.23 -2.01
C LYS A 180 -19.85 -13.45 -1.02
N LEU A 181 -18.56 -13.32 -1.32
CA LEU A 181 -17.63 -12.55 -0.48
C LEU A 181 -18.04 -11.07 -0.42
N ILE A 182 -18.37 -10.47 -1.58
CA ILE A 182 -18.86 -9.09 -1.65
C ILE A 182 -20.14 -8.92 -0.82
N ALA A 183 -21.08 -9.84 -0.95
CA ALA A 183 -22.32 -9.81 -0.17
C ALA A 183 -22.04 -9.88 1.34
N ALA A 184 -21.14 -10.76 1.79
CA ALA A 184 -20.75 -10.88 3.18
C ALA A 184 -20.07 -9.60 3.70
N VAL A 185 -19.12 -9.03 2.94
CA VAL A 185 -18.48 -7.75 3.33
C VAL A 185 -19.51 -6.63 3.47
N LYS A 186 -20.46 -6.52 2.53
CA LYS A 186 -21.52 -5.49 2.60
C LYS A 186 -22.38 -5.55 3.86
N THR A 187 -22.54 -6.72 4.48
CA THR A 187 -23.27 -6.85 5.75
C THR A 187 -22.48 -6.42 6.97
N CYS A 188 -21.14 -6.42 6.87
CA CYS A 188 -20.24 -6.08 7.97
C CYS A 188 -19.64 -4.68 7.84
N TRP A 189 -19.66 -4.12 6.62
CA TRP A 189 -19.08 -2.80 6.34
C TRP A 189 -19.87 -1.69 7.01
N ARG A 190 -19.15 -0.69 7.51
CA ARG A 190 -19.73 0.47 8.22
C ARG A 190 -19.22 1.76 7.60
N ASP A 191 -20.14 2.56 7.07
CA ASP A 191 -19.83 3.86 6.47
C ASP A 191 -19.83 5.01 7.52
N ASP A 192 -20.23 4.73 8.77
CA ASP A 192 -20.30 5.70 9.86
C ASP A 192 -19.01 5.81 10.68
N ILE A 193 -17.96 5.08 10.29
CA ILE A 193 -16.65 5.13 10.94
C ILE A 193 -15.88 6.35 10.45
N SER A 194 -15.23 7.03 11.39
CA SER A 194 -14.36 8.16 11.11
C SER A 194 -13.17 7.74 10.24
N VAL A 195 -12.87 8.54 9.22
CA VAL A 195 -11.74 8.33 8.33
C VAL A 195 -10.68 9.41 8.49
N LEU A 196 -9.42 9.05 8.26
CA LEU A 196 -8.26 9.94 8.33
C LEU A 196 -7.28 9.62 7.21
N ARG A 197 -6.26 10.44 7.01
CA ARG A 197 -5.17 10.11 6.08
C ARG A 197 -4.34 8.97 6.65
N LEU A 198 -4.20 7.90 5.88
CA LEU A 198 -3.49 6.67 6.22
C LEU A 198 -2.21 6.52 5.41
N HIS A 199 -1.30 5.69 5.90
CA HIS A 199 -0.27 5.09 5.06
C HIS A 199 -0.92 4.25 3.94
N GLY A 200 -1.97 3.52 4.28
CA GLY A 200 -2.85 2.77 3.36
C GLY A 200 -2.35 1.36 3.02
N ASP A 201 -1.04 1.13 3.01
CA ASP A 201 -0.40 -0.17 2.78
C ASP A 201 0.70 -0.46 3.83
N CYS A 202 0.39 -0.23 5.12
CA CYS A 202 1.34 -0.33 6.22
C CYS A 202 1.59 -1.78 6.63
N HIS A 203 2.30 -2.55 5.82
CA HIS A 203 2.74 -3.91 6.14
C HIS A 203 4.23 -3.94 6.49
N ALA A 204 4.71 -5.05 7.05
CA ALA A 204 6.10 -5.19 7.50
C ALA A 204 7.15 -4.89 6.39
N GLY A 205 6.82 -5.11 5.12
CA GLY A 205 7.71 -4.80 3.99
C GLY A 205 7.91 -3.30 3.72
N ASN A 206 6.99 -2.45 4.20
CA ASN A 206 7.04 -0.99 4.07
C ASN A 206 7.56 -0.30 5.34
N ILE A 207 8.12 -1.07 6.27
CA ILE A 207 8.75 -0.58 7.49
C ILE A 207 10.19 -1.06 7.54
N LEU A 208 11.12 -0.13 7.48
CA LEU A 208 12.53 -0.38 7.69
C LEU A 208 12.86 -0.14 9.17
N TRP A 209 13.90 -0.80 9.65
CA TRP A 209 14.38 -0.67 11.03
C TRP A 209 15.83 -0.22 11.07
N ARG A 210 16.04 0.95 11.66
CA ARG A 210 17.37 1.48 11.96
C ARG A 210 17.27 2.40 13.16
N ASP A 211 17.64 1.87 14.34
CA ASP A 211 17.50 2.58 15.62
C ASP A 211 16.06 3.01 15.94
N GLY A 212 15.08 2.42 15.27
CA GLY A 212 13.65 2.70 15.30
C GLY A 212 13.00 2.42 13.96
N PRO A 213 11.68 2.50 13.85
CA PRO A 213 10.97 2.29 12.60
C PRO A 213 11.17 3.47 11.65
N LEU A 214 11.19 3.18 10.36
CA LEU A 214 11.20 4.13 9.27
C LEU A 214 10.15 3.69 8.25
N PHE A 215 9.15 4.51 8.02
CA PHE A 215 8.06 4.21 7.09
C PHE A 215 8.43 4.64 5.68
N VAL A 216 8.18 3.75 4.72
CA VAL A 216 8.47 3.99 3.30
C VAL A 216 7.24 3.66 2.46
N ASP A 217 7.20 4.21 1.25
CA ASP A 217 6.19 3.93 0.21
C ASP A 217 4.76 4.32 0.60
N LEU A 218 4.53 5.62 0.70
CA LEU A 218 3.18 6.21 0.88
C LEU A 218 2.34 6.22 -0.41
N ASP A 219 2.73 5.45 -1.43
CA ASP A 219 2.06 5.45 -2.74
C ASP A 219 0.57 5.09 -2.66
N ASP A 220 0.19 4.27 -1.70
CA ASP A 220 -1.19 3.89 -1.42
C ASP A 220 -1.87 4.71 -0.31
N ALA A 221 -1.25 5.83 0.11
CA ALA A 221 -1.85 6.73 1.09
C ALA A 221 -3.24 7.19 0.62
N ARG A 222 -4.23 7.13 1.51
CA ARG A 222 -5.64 7.43 1.22
C ARG A 222 -6.42 7.75 2.48
N MET A 223 -7.67 8.12 2.35
CA MET A 223 -8.58 8.23 3.48
C MET A 223 -9.10 6.85 3.88
N GLY A 224 -9.20 6.58 5.19
CA GLY A 224 -9.77 5.32 5.67
C GLY A 224 -9.79 5.22 7.19
N PRO A 225 -10.33 4.12 7.75
CA PRO A 225 -10.35 3.86 9.18
C PRO A 225 -8.93 3.57 9.71
N ALA A 226 -8.63 4.00 10.93
CA ALA A 226 -7.29 3.83 11.53
C ALA A 226 -6.84 2.36 11.56
N VAL A 227 -7.76 1.45 11.80
CA VAL A 227 -7.47 0.01 11.85
C VAL A 227 -6.83 -0.53 10.58
N GLN A 228 -7.00 0.14 9.42
CA GLN A 228 -6.38 -0.30 8.16
C GLN A 228 -4.86 -0.43 8.27
N ASP A 229 -4.19 0.53 8.88
CA ASP A 229 -2.74 0.49 9.03
C ASP A 229 -2.29 -0.41 10.19
N LEU A 230 -3.18 -0.81 11.08
CA LEU A 230 -2.87 -1.66 12.23
C LEU A 230 -2.99 -3.15 11.91
N TRP A 231 -4.09 -3.57 11.27
CA TRP A 231 -4.36 -4.98 11.06
C TRP A 231 -3.34 -5.66 10.11
N MET A 232 -2.70 -4.90 9.23
CA MET A 232 -1.71 -5.43 8.29
C MET A 232 -0.41 -5.89 8.95
N LEU A 233 -0.21 -5.56 10.22
CA LEU A 233 0.90 -6.02 11.06
C LEU A 233 0.59 -7.34 11.78
N LEU A 234 -0.70 -7.72 11.86
CA LEU A 234 -1.13 -8.92 12.58
C LEU A 234 -0.79 -10.19 11.79
N ASN A 235 -0.26 -11.17 12.50
CA ASN A 235 0.10 -12.47 11.94
C ASN A 235 -0.19 -13.60 12.93
N GLY A 236 -0.07 -14.87 12.46
CA GLY A 236 -0.32 -16.04 13.29
C GLY A 236 -1.81 -16.37 13.48
N ASP A 237 -2.12 -17.10 14.53
CA ASP A 237 -3.48 -17.50 14.86
C ASP A 237 -4.27 -16.38 15.56
N LYS A 238 -5.57 -16.62 15.82
CA LYS A 238 -6.45 -15.63 16.48
C LYS A 238 -5.98 -15.19 17.87
N ALA A 239 -5.33 -16.08 18.62
CA ALA A 239 -4.85 -15.75 19.96
C ALA A 239 -3.60 -14.86 19.88
N GLU A 240 -2.71 -15.16 18.93
CA GLU A 240 -1.53 -14.36 18.63
C GLU A 240 -1.93 -12.98 18.09
N GLN A 241 -2.86 -12.93 17.11
CA GLN A 241 -3.36 -11.67 16.56
C GLN A 241 -4.05 -10.79 17.63
N ARG A 242 -4.77 -11.39 18.59
CA ARG A 242 -5.37 -10.63 19.69
C ARG A 242 -4.30 -10.00 20.57
N MET A 243 -3.30 -10.77 20.99
CA MET A 243 -2.20 -10.27 21.82
C MET A 243 -1.44 -9.14 21.10
N GLN A 244 -1.14 -9.32 19.82
CA GLN A 244 -0.49 -8.30 18.99
C GLN A 244 -1.34 -7.04 18.89
N LEU A 245 -2.65 -7.18 18.65
CA LEU A 245 -3.56 -6.04 18.53
C LEU A 245 -3.69 -5.28 19.86
N GLU A 246 -3.74 -5.97 21.00
CA GLU A 246 -3.73 -5.35 22.33
C GLU A 246 -2.46 -4.52 22.55
N THR A 247 -1.28 -5.10 22.24
CA THR A 247 0.00 -4.38 22.29
C THR A 247 0.03 -3.16 21.37
N ILE A 248 -0.46 -3.33 20.13
CA ILE A 248 -0.51 -2.24 19.15
C ILE A 248 -1.42 -1.11 19.64
N ILE A 249 -2.63 -1.41 20.11
CA ILE A 249 -3.59 -0.40 20.55
C ILE A 249 -3.05 0.35 21.78
N GLU A 250 -2.50 -0.36 22.77
CA GLU A 250 -1.92 0.26 23.96
C GLU A 250 -0.83 1.29 23.60
N ALA A 251 0.12 0.90 22.75
CA ALA A 251 1.19 1.78 22.33
C ALA A 251 0.72 2.90 21.39
N TYR A 252 -0.25 2.63 20.51
CA TYR A 252 -0.86 3.61 19.63
C TYR A 252 -1.59 4.72 20.39
N GLU A 253 -2.32 4.36 21.48
CA GLU A 253 -3.12 5.29 22.27
C GLU A 253 -2.27 6.26 23.10
N GLU A 254 -0.95 6.07 23.19
CA GLU A 254 -0.05 7.09 23.73
C GLU A 254 -0.08 8.40 22.91
N PHE A 255 -0.45 8.34 21.62
CA PHE A 255 -0.41 9.47 20.69
C PHE A 255 -1.75 9.79 20.02
N SER A 256 -2.62 8.84 19.83
CA SER A 256 -3.87 9.02 19.09
C SER A 256 -4.98 8.11 19.61
N PRO A 257 -6.19 8.61 19.85
CA PRO A 257 -7.28 7.77 20.33
C PRO A 257 -7.65 6.72 19.26
N PHE A 258 -7.90 5.49 19.70
CA PHE A 258 -8.38 4.41 18.86
C PHE A 258 -9.87 4.14 19.12
N ASN A 259 -10.64 4.02 18.04
CA ASN A 259 -12.03 3.61 18.13
C ASN A 259 -12.11 2.07 18.06
N SER A 260 -12.42 1.42 19.18
CA SER A 260 -12.51 -0.05 19.24
C SER A 260 -13.59 -0.65 18.33
N ASP A 261 -14.58 0.12 17.90
CA ASP A 261 -15.58 -0.33 16.91
C ASP A 261 -14.92 -0.67 15.55
N GLU A 262 -13.75 -0.08 15.26
CA GLU A 262 -13.00 -0.36 14.03
C GLU A 262 -12.44 -1.78 13.96
N ILE A 263 -12.31 -2.48 15.11
CA ILE A 263 -11.84 -3.88 15.14
C ILE A 263 -12.75 -4.78 14.31
N ALA A 264 -14.04 -4.48 14.26
CA ALA A 264 -15.00 -5.21 13.43
C ALA A 264 -14.72 -5.07 11.92
N LEU A 265 -13.93 -4.09 11.50
CA LEU A 265 -13.55 -3.88 10.10
C LEU A 265 -12.31 -4.67 9.66
N ILE A 266 -11.59 -5.34 10.56
CA ILE A 266 -10.37 -6.10 10.20
C ILE A 266 -10.66 -7.13 9.11
N GLU A 267 -11.65 -7.97 9.30
CA GLU A 267 -11.95 -9.03 8.33
C GLU A 267 -12.62 -8.52 7.04
N PRO A 268 -13.53 -7.53 7.07
CA PRO A 268 -13.95 -6.80 5.87
C PRO A 268 -12.78 -6.21 5.06
N LEU A 269 -11.85 -5.51 5.69
CA LEU A 269 -10.67 -4.92 5.04
C LEU A 269 -9.74 -5.98 4.46
N ARG A 270 -9.54 -7.10 5.18
CA ARG A 270 -8.78 -8.27 4.69
C ARG A 270 -9.41 -8.85 3.43
N ALA A 271 -10.72 -9.06 3.43
CA ALA A 271 -11.47 -9.53 2.27
C ALA A 271 -11.35 -8.57 1.08
N MET A 272 -11.50 -7.26 1.34
CA MET A 272 -11.34 -6.21 0.33
C MET A 272 -9.94 -6.25 -0.28
N ARG A 273 -8.89 -6.41 0.54
CA ARG A 273 -7.51 -6.53 0.07
C ARG A 273 -7.31 -7.75 -0.83
N PHE A 274 -7.88 -8.92 -0.52
CA PHE A 274 -7.80 -10.11 -1.36
C PHE A 274 -8.35 -9.84 -2.77
N VAL A 275 -9.52 -9.25 -2.85
CA VAL A 275 -10.19 -8.96 -4.12
C VAL A 275 -9.43 -7.88 -4.90
N TYR A 276 -9.04 -6.81 -4.24
CA TYR A 276 -8.30 -5.70 -4.84
C TYR A 276 -6.94 -6.15 -5.40
N TYR A 277 -6.19 -6.95 -4.63
CA TYR A 277 -4.88 -7.46 -5.03
C TYR A 277 -4.94 -8.31 -6.30
N LEU A 278 -5.92 -9.20 -6.41
CA LEU A 278 -6.10 -10.00 -7.63
C LEU A 278 -6.43 -9.14 -8.85
N ALA A 279 -7.30 -8.15 -8.68
CA ALA A 279 -7.62 -7.23 -9.76
C ALA A 279 -6.42 -6.37 -10.16
N TRP A 280 -5.60 -5.96 -9.19
CA TRP A 280 -4.35 -5.26 -9.44
C TRP A 280 -3.39 -6.11 -10.28
N LEU A 281 -3.19 -7.38 -9.97
CA LEU A 281 -2.38 -8.30 -10.78
C LEU A 281 -2.89 -8.41 -12.22
N ILE A 282 -4.20 -8.56 -12.38
CA ILE A 282 -4.83 -8.69 -13.70
C ILE A 282 -4.67 -7.40 -14.53
N ARG A 283 -4.94 -6.24 -13.92
CA ARG A 283 -4.82 -4.93 -14.60
C ARG A 283 -3.40 -4.63 -15.08
N ARG A 284 -2.41 -5.24 -14.45
CA ARG A 284 -0.98 -5.01 -14.73
C ARG A 284 -0.33 -6.12 -15.57
N TRP A 285 -1.11 -7.11 -15.99
CA TRP A 285 -0.58 -8.31 -16.65
C TRP A 285 0.16 -8.04 -17.96
N ASP A 286 -0.17 -6.97 -18.66
CA ASP A 286 0.48 -6.57 -19.91
C ASP A 286 1.89 -5.95 -19.68
N ASP A 287 2.22 -5.56 -18.45
CA ASP A 287 3.58 -5.15 -18.10
C ASP A 287 4.45 -6.41 -17.93
N PRO A 288 5.54 -6.57 -18.72
CA PRO A 288 6.37 -7.78 -18.72
C PRO A 288 6.95 -8.17 -17.35
N ALA A 289 7.00 -7.23 -16.40
CA ALA A 289 7.43 -7.52 -15.03
C ALA A 289 6.43 -8.44 -14.31
N PHE A 290 5.13 -8.33 -14.61
CA PHE A 290 4.10 -9.09 -13.89
C PHE A 290 4.10 -10.59 -14.25
N PRO A 291 4.03 -11.03 -15.50
CA PRO A 291 4.14 -12.45 -15.83
C PRO A 291 5.45 -13.09 -15.33
N ARG A 292 6.54 -12.33 -15.30
CA ARG A 292 7.83 -12.81 -14.81
C ARG A 292 7.85 -13.05 -13.30
N ASN A 293 7.24 -12.14 -12.53
CA ASN A 293 7.26 -12.19 -11.07
C ASN A 293 6.07 -12.96 -10.47
N PHE A 294 4.96 -13.06 -11.20
CA PHE A 294 3.73 -13.74 -10.77
C PHE A 294 3.30 -14.86 -11.73
N PRO A 295 4.20 -15.76 -12.17
CA PRO A 295 3.91 -16.77 -13.20
C PRO A 295 2.78 -17.72 -12.80
N TRP A 296 2.53 -17.88 -11.50
CA TRP A 296 1.50 -18.72 -10.92
C TRP A 296 0.07 -18.22 -11.21
N LEU A 297 -0.11 -16.94 -11.60
CA LEU A 297 -1.45 -16.38 -11.87
C LEU A 297 -2.16 -17.05 -13.05
N THR A 298 -1.44 -17.72 -13.96
CA THR A 298 -2.04 -18.46 -15.09
C THR A 298 -2.36 -19.91 -14.74
N GLY A 299 -2.02 -20.39 -13.54
CA GLY A 299 -2.19 -21.78 -13.12
C GLY A 299 -3.60 -22.05 -12.56
N GLU A 300 -4.24 -23.14 -12.96
CA GLU A 300 -5.55 -23.54 -12.44
C GLU A 300 -5.55 -23.77 -10.92
N ASP A 301 -4.50 -24.36 -10.37
CA ASP A 301 -4.39 -24.64 -8.94
C ASP A 301 -4.43 -23.35 -8.11
N TYR A 302 -3.83 -22.29 -8.62
CA TYR A 302 -3.91 -20.98 -7.99
C TYR A 302 -5.36 -20.48 -7.91
N TRP A 303 -6.10 -20.53 -9.02
CA TRP A 303 -7.50 -20.08 -9.03
C TRP A 303 -8.41 -20.95 -8.18
N ARG A 304 -8.16 -22.26 -8.11
CA ARG A 304 -8.86 -23.15 -7.16
C ARG A 304 -8.58 -22.74 -5.71
N SER A 305 -7.34 -22.41 -5.39
CA SER A 305 -6.98 -21.94 -4.06
C SER A 305 -7.66 -20.60 -3.73
N GLN A 306 -7.79 -19.67 -4.70
CA GLN A 306 -8.50 -18.41 -4.51
C GLN A 306 -10.01 -18.60 -4.25
N ILE A 307 -10.65 -19.53 -4.95
CA ILE A 307 -12.06 -19.92 -4.67
C ILE A 307 -12.20 -20.41 -3.23
N SER A 308 -11.26 -21.25 -2.78
CA SER A 308 -11.24 -21.74 -1.40
C SER A 308 -11.02 -20.62 -0.40
N THR A 309 -10.04 -19.75 -0.65
CA THR A 309 -9.73 -18.59 0.20
C THR A 309 -10.94 -17.67 0.35
N PHE A 310 -11.64 -17.35 -0.73
CA PHE A 310 -12.82 -16.48 -0.68
C PHE A 310 -13.98 -17.16 0.07
N THR A 311 -14.15 -18.48 -0.15
CA THR A 311 -15.19 -19.25 0.54
C THR A 311 -14.91 -19.32 2.05
N GLU A 312 -13.66 -19.49 2.44
CA GLU A 312 -13.27 -19.51 3.85
C GLU A 312 -13.44 -18.13 4.48
N GLN A 313 -13.04 -17.04 3.77
CA GLN A 313 -13.20 -15.67 4.26
C GLN A 313 -14.68 -15.31 4.48
N VAL A 314 -15.61 -15.84 3.69
CA VAL A 314 -17.05 -15.68 3.93
C VAL A 314 -17.46 -16.26 5.28
N LYS A 315 -16.89 -17.40 5.69
CA LYS A 315 -17.17 -17.99 7.02
C LYS A 315 -16.57 -17.13 8.13
N VAL A 316 -15.32 -16.68 7.94
CA VAL A 316 -14.64 -15.80 8.92
C VAL A 316 -15.43 -14.50 9.15
N LEU A 317 -16.00 -13.91 8.11
CA LEU A 317 -16.85 -12.72 8.21
C LEU A 317 -18.16 -12.95 8.99
N GLN A 318 -18.58 -14.21 9.17
CA GLN A 318 -19.77 -14.58 9.97
C GLN A 318 -19.42 -14.85 11.44
N GLU A 319 -18.13 -14.95 11.78
CA GLU A 319 -17.66 -15.14 13.14
C GLU A 319 -17.62 -13.79 13.89
N PRO A 320 -17.70 -13.80 15.22
CA PRO A 320 -17.48 -12.59 15.99
C PRO A 320 -16.09 -11.98 15.69
N PRO A 321 -15.99 -10.64 15.61
CA PRO A 321 -14.70 -9.96 15.45
C PRO A 321 -13.75 -10.29 16.61
N LEU A 322 -12.46 -10.00 16.43
CA LEU A 322 -11.48 -10.07 17.52
C LEU A 322 -11.99 -9.23 18.70
N GLN A 323 -11.90 -9.79 19.88
CA GLN A 323 -12.28 -9.10 21.13
C GLN A 323 -11.04 -8.87 21.97
N LEU A 324 -10.85 -7.64 22.39
CA LEU A 324 -9.80 -7.29 23.33
C LEU A 324 -10.13 -7.86 24.72
N THR A 325 -9.10 -8.17 25.49
CA THR A 325 -9.31 -8.58 26.90
C THR A 325 -9.84 -7.38 27.67
N PRO A 326 -10.95 -7.51 28.44
CA PRO A 326 -11.43 -6.42 29.27
C PRO A 326 -10.33 -5.95 30.22
N MET A 327 -9.98 -4.67 30.16
CA MET A 327 -9.14 -4.07 31.21
C MET A 327 -9.98 -3.95 32.48
N TYR A 328 -9.56 -4.62 33.55
CA TYR A 328 -10.19 -4.57 34.87
C TYR A 328 -9.69 -3.38 35.70
#